data_13361a2004a92c077f299fede2cec200
#
_entry.id   13361a2004a92c077f299fede2cec200
#
_cell.length_a   1.000
_cell.length_b   1.000
_cell.length_c   1.000
_cell.angle_alpha   90.00
_cell.angle_beta   90.00
_cell.angle_gamma   90.00
#
_symmetry.space_group_name_H-M   'P 1'
#
loop_
_entity.id
_entity.type
_entity.pdbx_description
1 polymer ?
#
loop_
_entity_poly.entity_id
_entity_poly.type
_entity_poly.pdbx_seq_one_letter_code
_entity_poly.pdbx_strand_id
1 'polypeptide(L)'
;MDKKNTPEVKLGQYKGLSAPWENAELSDDDTNEAIQRFLTEHLVEQEQDRAAMGDEVTLDFEGFVDGVPFEGGKGEGYPLLLGSGMFIPGFEEQVAGIRPEEDRDVHVTFPTQYVPELAGKDATFHVKAHRIVRRSLPQLTDAFAQEQGFEDVSHLRRSIMEQAILQKQQAASNAFAEALMQQVVAGMEVQLPDSMVESQLTGILQELQQHLESQGASLSDYLQAADLTMEDLRDHARENAVAAARYELAMTEIARQEGITVTEEELEERYREMAALYGMTVPQLREQVPPARLQHDLKLAKARAVVVDSALRK
;
A
#
# COMPACT_ATOMS: atom_id res chain seq x y z
N MET A 1 31.17 13.69 1.44
CA MET A 1 31.40 13.19 0.07
C MET A 1 32.68 13.81 -0.47
N ASP A 2 33.63 12.98 -0.86
CA ASP A 2 34.88 13.43 -1.43
C ASP A 2 34.61 14.09 -2.79
N LYS A 3 35.11 15.32 -2.96
CA LYS A 3 35.00 16.13 -4.19
C LYS A 3 35.58 15.46 -5.46
N LYS A 4 36.17 14.28 -5.34
CA LYS A 4 36.86 13.57 -6.44
C LYS A 4 35.98 12.60 -7.22
N ASN A 5 34.71 12.33 -6.81
CA ASN A 5 33.88 11.28 -7.42
C ASN A 5 32.45 11.73 -7.80
N THR A 6 32.20 13.05 -7.86
CA THR A 6 30.90 13.54 -8.34
C THR A 6 30.92 13.52 -9.87
N PRO A 7 30.04 12.78 -10.54
CA PRO A 7 30.03 12.74 -12.01
C PRO A 7 29.69 14.11 -12.58
N GLU A 8 30.25 14.42 -13.74
CA GLU A 8 29.88 15.63 -14.50
C GLU A 8 28.45 15.42 -15.04
N VAL A 9 27.54 16.29 -14.61
CA VAL A 9 26.14 16.27 -15.02
C VAL A 9 25.88 17.44 -15.95
N LYS A 10 25.39 17.16 -17.17
CA LYS A 10 24.92 18.19 -18.09
C LYS A 10 23.40 18.10 -18.17
N LEU A 11 22.74 19.12 -17.64
CA LEU A 11 21.28 19.22 -17.71
C LEU A 11 20.85 19.75 -19.08
N GLY A 12 19.76 19.18 -19.61
CA GLY A 12 18.98 19.79 -20.67
C GLY A 12 18.11 20.92 -20.12
N GLN A 13 17.03 21.23 -20.83
CA GLN A 13 16.03 22.17 -20.35
C GLN A 13 15.32 21.58 -19.13
N TYR A 14 15.23 22.35 -18.04
CA TYR A 14 14.49 21.97 -16.82
C TYR A 14 13.49 23.04 -16.34
N LYS A 15 13.49 24.25 -16.95
CA LYS A 15 12.49 25.29 -16.71
C LYS A 15 11.59 25.47 -17.94
N GLY A 16 10.33 25.84 -17.71
CA GLY A 16 9.36 26.05 -18.78
C GLY A 16 9.02 24.77 -19.55
N LEU A 17 9.21 23.60 -18.94
CA LEU A 17 8.74 22.34 -19.49
C LEU A 17 7.21 22.31 -19.51
N SER A 18 6.62 21.38 -20.23
CA SER A 18 5.18 21.21 -20.26
C SER A 18 4.80 19.75 -20.13
N ALA A 19 3.76 19.48 -19.35
CA ALA A 19 3.21 18.15 -19.16
C ALA A 19 1.67 18.18 -19.17
N PRO A 20 1.01 17.04 -19.43
CA PRO A 20 -0.43 16.92 -19.29
C PRO A 20 -0.87 17.26 -17.85
N TRP A 21 -1.97 18.01 -17.75
CA TRP A 21 -2.61 18.30 -16.48
C TRP A 21 -4.04 17.78 -16.50
N GLU A 22 -4.33 16.85 -15.62
CA GLU A 22 -5.70 16.38 -15.46
C GLU A 22 -6.49 17.36 -14.59
N ASN A 23 -7.67 17.73 -15.07
CA ASN A 23 -8.58 18.53 -14.26
C ASN A 23 -9.12 17.67 -13.08
N ALA A 24 -9.06 18.24 -11.89
CA ALA A 24 -9.48 17.56 -10.67
C ALA A 24 -10.99 17.72 -10.38
N GLU A 25 -11.80 18.01 -11.40
CA GLU A 25 -13.25 17.96 -11.27
C GLU A 25 -13.71 16.51 -11.13
N LEU A 26 -14.63 16.27 -10.18
CA LEU A 26 -15.24 14.96 -10.02
C LEU A 26 -16.33 14.78 -11.08
N SER A 27 -16.27 13.65 -11.77
CA SER A 27 -17.41 13.15 -12.53
C SER A 27 -18.46 12.53 -11.58
N ASP A 28 -19.65 12.23 -12.12
CA ASP A 28 -20.66 11.50 -11.37
C ASP A 28 -20.15 10.10 -10.95
N ASP A 29 -19.34 9.46 -11.79
CA ASP A 29 -18.73 8.16 -11.48
C ASP A 29 -17.70 8.27 -10.35
N ASP A 30 -16.80 9.25 -10.38
CA ASP A 30 -15.85 9.51 -9.29
C ASP A 30 -16.59 9.73 -7.96
N THR A 31 -17.70 10.48 -8.01
CA THR A 31 -18.53 10.76 -6.82
C THR A 31 -19.15 9.48 -6.28
N ASN A 32 -19.71 8.64 -7.15
CA ASN A 32 -20.31 7.37 -6.76
C ASN A 32 -19.25 6.41 -6.20
N GLU A 33 -18.08 6.32 -6.82
CA GLU A 33 -16.96 5.51 -6.33
C GLU A 33 -16.48 5.96 -4.95
N ALA A 34 -16.35 7.26 -4.72
CA ALA A 34 -15.96 7.80 -3.42
C ALA A 34 -16.98 7.45 -2.32
N ILE A 35 -18.28 7.58 -2.62
CA ILE A 35 -19.34 7.18 -1.70
C ILE A 35 -19.31 5.68 -1.44
N GLN A 36 -19.18 4.85 -2.47
CA GLN A 36 -19.12 3.39 -2.31
C GLN A 36 -17.91 2.95 -1.48
N ARG A 37 -16.75 3.57 -1.72
CA ARG A 37 -15.55 3.32 -0.91
C ARG A 37 -15.78 3.64 0.56
N PHE A 38 -16.35 4.81 0.84
CA PHE A 38 -16.68 5.22 2.21
C PHE A 38 -17.63 4.22 2.87
N LEU A 39 -18.70 3.79 2.18
CA LEU A 39 -19.63 2.81 2.71
C LEU A 39 -18.99 1.44 2.94
N THR A 40 -18.04 1.03 2.08
CA THR A 40 -17.31 -0.24 2.22
C THR A 40 -16.36 -0.21 3.43
N GLU A 41 -15.80 0.95 3.75
CA GLU A 41 -14.96 1.13 4.95
C GLU A 41 -15.79 1.13 6.26
N HIS A 42 -17.12 1.31 6.14
CA HIS A 42 -18.05 1.42 7.28
C HIS A 42 -19.15 0.36 7.23
N LEU A 43 -18.79 -0.88 6.86
CA LEU A 43 -19.74 -1.99 6.82
C LEU A 43 -20.44 -2.17 8.17
N VAL A 44 -21.74 -2.42 8.12
CA VAL A 44 -22.54 -2.75 9.30
C VAL A 44 -22.54 -4.25 9.50
N GLU A 45 -22.18 -4.67 10.71
CA GLU A 45 -22.22 -6.07 11.12
C GLU A 45 -23.58 -6.38 11.79
N GLN A 46 -24.19 -7.47 11.34
CA GLN A 46 -25.41 -8.00 11.94
C GLN A 46 -25.20 -9.46 12.29
N GLU A 47 -25.39 -9.80 13.56
CA GLU A 47 -25.37 -11.20 14.00
C GLU A 47 -26.54 -11.96 13.39
N GLN A 48 -26.27 -13.18 12.97
CA GLN A 48 -27.23 -14.06 12.32
C GLN A 48 -27.45 -15.33 13.14
N ASP A 49 -28.71 -15.77 13.23
CA ASP A 49 -29.05 -17.05 13.89
C ASP A 49 -28.72 -18.28 13.01
N ARG A 50 -28.43 -18.05 11.73
CA ARG A 50 -28.11 -19.09 10.76
C ARG A 50 -27.25 -18.51 9.64
N ALA A 51 -26.20 -19.22 9.29
CA ALA A 51 -25.28 -18.83 8.22
C ALA A 51 -25.92 -18.95 6.84
N ALA A 52 -25.70 -17.97 6.00
CA ALA A 52 -26.01 -18.00 4.58
C ALA A 52 -24.76 -17.67 3.75
N MET A 53 -24.77 -17.98 2.46
CA MET A 53 -23.71 -17.54 1.56
C MET A 53 -23.57 -16.01 1.63
N GLY A 54 -22.33 -15.53 1.75
CA GLY A 54 -22.00 -14.12 1.98
C GLY A 54 -21.88 -13.72 3.46
N ASP A 55 -22.20 -14.60 4.40
CA ASP A 55 -21.96 -14.37 5.82
C ASP A 55 -20.54 -14.83 6.22
N GLU A 56 -19.94 -14.15 7.18
CA GLU A 56 -18.69 -14.57 7.83
C GLU A 56 -19.05 -15.45 9.03
N VAL A 57 -18.49 -16.65 9.05
CA VAL A 57 -18.64 -17.61 10.14
C VAL A 57 -17.32 -17.76 10.84
N THR A 58 -17.24 -17.39 12.11
CA THR A 58 -16.10 -17.73 12.96
C THR A 58 -16.25 -19.17 13.42
N LEU A 59 -15.32 -20.04 13.03
CA LEU A 59 -15.43 -21.47 13.29
C LEU A 59 -14.10 -22.10 13.72
N ASP A 60 -14.22 -23.20 14.48
CA ASP A 60 -13.14 -24.18 14.67
C ASP A 60 -13.36 -25.30 13.66
N PHE A 61 -12.30 -25.88 13.16
CA PHE A 61 -12.36 -27.05 12.32
C PHE A 61 -11.19 -27.99 12.56
N GLU A 62 -11.43 -29.29 12.40
CA GLU A 62 -10.40 -30.33 12.41
C GLU A 62 -10.72 -31.37 11.33
N GLY A 63 -9.82 -31.54 10.37
CA GLY A 63 -9.97 -32.41 9.22
C GLY A 63 -9.29 -33.77 9.38
N PHE A 64 -9.97 -34.80 8.89
CA PHE A 64 -9.51 -36.18 8.95
C PHE A 64 -9.60 -36.83 7.56
N VAL A 65 -8.57 -37.58 7.19
CA VAL A 65 -8.54 -38.48 6.03
C VAL A 65 -8.37 -39.89 6.56
N ASP A 66 -9.25 -40.83 6.19
CA ASP A 66 -9.26 -42.18 6.69
C ASP A 66 -9.28 -42.27 8.25
N GLY A 67 -9.87 -41.28 8.92
CA GLY A 67 -9.96 -41.17 10.37
C GLY A 67 -8.67 -40.67 11.05
N VAL A 68 -7.68 -40.22 10.27
CA VAL A 68 -6.40 -39.69 10.78
C VAL A 68 -6.32 -38.17 10.50
N PRO A 69 -6.04 -37.34 11.52
CA PRO A 69 -5.86 -35.91 11.31
C PRO A 69 -4.62 -35.66 10.42
N PHE A 70 -4.66 -34.61 9.60
CA PHE A 70 -3.57 -34.23 8.70
C PHE A 70 -3.05 -32.84 8.99
N GLU A 71 -1.80 -32.58 8.61
CA GLU A 71 -1.15 -31.30 8.81
C GLU A 71 -1.85 -30.19 8.02
N GLY A 72 -2.12 -29.04 8.66
CA GLY A 72 -2.89 -27.94 8.06
C GLY A 72 -4.42 -28.14 8.06
N GLY A 73 -4.91 -29.30 8.56
CA GLY A 73 -6.34 -29.59 8.64
C GLY A 73 -7.05 -29.02 9.87
N LYS A 74 -6.36 -28.27 10.77
CA LYS A 74 -6.95 -27.74 12.00
C LYS A 74 -6.83 -26.22 12.07
N GLY A 75 -7.91 -25.56 12.51
CA GLY A 75 -7.94 -24.13 12.85
C GLY A 75 -8.93 -23.86 13.97
N GLU A 76 -8.64 -22.87 14.79
CA GLU A 76 -9.48 -22.41 15.90
C GLU A 76 -9.80 -20.92 15.73
N GLY A 77 -11.05 -20.53 15.91
CA GLY A 77 -11.52 -19.15 15.75
C GLY A 77 -11.32 -18.58 14.33
N TYR A 78 -11.33 -19.43 13.32
CA TYR A 78 -11.04 -19.02 11.94
C TYR A 78 -12.23 -18.26 11.34
N PRO A 79 -12.06 -17.02 10.83
CA PRO A 79 -13.10 -16.28 10.15
C PRO A 79 -13.22 -16.75 8.69
N LEU A 80 -14.28 -17.45 8.36
CA LEU A 80 -14.59 -17.95 7.02
C LEU A 80 -15.74 -17.16 6.41
N LEU A 81 -15.49 -16.49 5.30
CA LEU A 81 -16.54 -15.89 4.46
C LEU A 81 -17.12 -16.97 3.55
N LEU A 82 -18.38 -17.34 3.76
CA LEU A 82 -19.07 -18.34 2.93
C LEU A 82 -19.29 -17.81 1.50
N GLY A 83 -18.80 -18.54 0.52
CA GLY A 83 -18.81 -18.18 -0.89
C GLY A 83 -17.49 -17.53 -1.38
N SER A 84 -16.48 -17.43 -0.52
CA SER A 84 -15.15 -16.92 -0.89
C SER A 84 -14.35 -17.89 -1.77
N GLY A 85 -14.66 -19.19 -1.71
CA GLY A 85 -13.89 -20.25 -2.35
C GLY A 85 -12.49 -20.47 -1.73
N MET A 86 -12.28 -20.01 -0.50
CA MET A 86 -11.03 -20.17 0.23
C MET A 86 -10.80 -21.60 0.71
N PHE A 87 -11.89 -22.34 0.92
CA PHE A 87 -11.86 -23.74 1.34
C PHE A 87 -12.08 -24.70 0.16
N ILE A 88 -11.88 -25.98 0.43
CA ILE A 88 -12.07 -27.06 -0.55
C ILE A 88 -13.52 -27.01 -1.07
N PRO A 89 -13.74 -27.21 -2.39
CA PRO A 89 -15.08 -27.20 -2.97
C PRO A 89 -16.06 -28.12 -2.22
N GLY A 90 -17.25 -27.62 -1.91
CA GLY A 90 -18.26 -28.34 -1.15
C GLY A 90 -18.21 -28.14 0.36
N PHE A 91 -17.15 -27.49 0.89
CA PHE A 91 -17.04 -27.21 2.33
C PHE A 91 -17.96 -26.05 2.73
N GLU A 92 -17.86 -24.92 2.08
CA GLU A 92 -18.60 -23.69 2.42
C GLU A 92 -20.12 -23.91 2.22
N GLU A 93 -20.52 -24.65 1.18
CA GLU A 93 -21.90 -25.00 0.92
C GLU A 93 -22.53 -25.88 2.02
N GLN A 94 -21.72 -26.75 2.63
CA GLN A 94 -22.21 -27.61 3.73
C GLN A 94 -22.19 -26.87 5.07
N VAL A 95 -21.30 -25.88 5.26
CA VAL A 95 -21.33 -24.99 6.42
C VAL A 95 -22.51 -24.02 6.35
N ALA A 96 -22.97 -23.67 5.17
CA ALA A 96 -24.17 -22.85 5.02
C ALA A 96 -25.36 -23.49 5.74
N GLY A 97 -26.12 -22.67 6.48
CA GLY A 97 -27.23 -23.12 7.32
C GLY A 97 -26.85 -23.56 8.73
N ILE A 98 -25.55 -23.53 9.12
CA ILE A 98 -25.13 -23.79 10.49
C ILE A 98 -25.59 -22.65 11.43
N ARG A 99 -25.75 -22.96 12.70
CA ARG A 99 -26.12 -22.00 13.76
C ARG A 99 -24.93 -21.74 14.67
N PRO A 100 -24.91 -20.61 15.39
CA PRO A 100 -23.94 -20.41 16.47
C PRO A 100 -23.97 -21.57 17.47
N GLU A 101 -22.81 -22.00 17.92
CA GLU A 101 -22.56 -23.12 18.84
C GLU A 101 -22.99 -24.51 18.30
N GLU A 102 -23.32 -24.60 16.99
CA GLU A 102 -23.62 -25.88 16.36
C GLU A 102 -22.33 -26.57 15.91
N ASP A 103 -22.25 -27.88 16.20
CA ASP A 103 -21.24 -28.78 15.66
C ASP A 103 -21.77 -29.48 14.40
N ARG A 104 -20.93 -29.60 13.37
CA ARG A 104 -21.31 -30.24 12.11
C ARG A 104 -20.15 -30.98 11.46
N ASP A 105 -20.45 -32.16 10.92
CA ASP A 105 -19.49 -32.87 10.07
C ASP A 105 -19.69 -32.44 8.61
N VAL A 106 -18.60 -32.04 7.98
CA VAL A 106 -18.53 -31.60 6.59
C VAL A 106 -17.70 -32.61 5.81
N HIS A 107 -18.29 -33.20 4.78
CA HIS A 107 -17.66 -34.24 3.96
C HIS A 107 -17.28 -33.65 2.59
N VAL A 108 -16.00 -33.68 2.25
CA VAL A 108 -15.47 -33.13 0.98
C VAL A 108 -14.43 -34.07 0.39
N THR A 109 -14.23 -33.94 -0.92
CA THR A 109 -13.15 -34.65 -1.63
C THR A 109 -12.11 -33.62 -2.06
N PHE A 110 -10.85 -33.83 -1.73
CA PHE A 110 -9.76 -32.97 -2.17
C PHE A 110 -9.66 -32.93 -3.70
N PRO A 111 -9.43 -31.76 -4.31
CA PRO A 111 -9.17 -31.68 -5.75
C PRO A 111 -7.98 -32.58 -6.17
N THR A 112 -8.00 -33.05 -7.40
CA THR A 112 -6.89 -33.86 -7.95
C THR A 112 -5.60 -33.05 -8.12
N GLN A 113 -5.71 -31.72 -8.21
CA GLN A 113 -4.61 -30.77 -8.20
C GLN A 113 -4.42 -30.18 -6.80
N TYR A 114 -3.92 -30.99 -5.89
CA TYR A 114 -3.64 -30.61 -4.50
C TYR A 114 -2.31 -31.25 -4.06
N VAL A 115 -1.89 -31.06 -2.80
CA VAL A 115 -0.68 -31.72 -2.29
C VAL A 115 -0.81 -33.24 -2.44
N PRO A 116 0.24 -33.95 -2.91
CA PRO A 116 0.16 -35.35 -3.31
C PRO A 116 -0.43 -36.29 -2.27
N GLU A 117 -0.21 -35.99 -0.99
CA GLU A 117 -0.69 -36.81 0.13
C GLU A 117 -2.21 -36.75 0.33
N LEU A 118 -2.88 -35.70 -0.16
CA LEU A 118 -4.29 -35.43 0.04
C LEU A 118 -5.09 -35.45 -1.28
N ALA A 119 -4.44 -35.30 -2.43
CA ALA A 119 -5.10 -35.17 -3.73
C ALA A 119 -6.07 -36.34 -4.01
N GLY A 120 -7.32 -35.98 -4.32
CA GLY A 120 -8.40 -36.93 -4.65
C GLY A 120 -8.91 -37.78 -3.49
N LYS A 121 -8.48 -37.52 -2.24
CA LYS A 121 -8.97 -38.26 -1.07
C LYS A 121 -10.22 -37.61 -0.48
N ASP A 122 -11.07 -38.45 0.09
CA ASP A 122 -12.20 -37.99 0.88
C ASP A 122 -11.75 -37.58 2.28
N ALA A 123 -12.27 -36.47 2.76
CA ALA A 123 -12.01 -35.93 4.07
C ALA A 123 -13.31 -35.60 4.81
N THR A 124 -13.26 -35.75 6.12
CA THR A 124 -14.33 -35.30 7.03
C THR A 124 -13.75 -34.22 7.93
N PHE A 125 -14.41 -33.07 7.96
CA PHE A 125 -14.08 -31.99 8.88
C PHE A 125 -15.13 -31.90 9.98
N HIS A 126 -14.70 -31.97 11.23
CA HIS A 126 -15.52 -31.59 12.36
C HIS A 126 -15.45 -30.08 12.52
N VAL A 127 -16.60 -29.41 12.37
CA VAL A 127 -16.69 -27.95 12.37
C VAL A 127 -17.56 -27.52 13.53
N LYS A 128 -17.12 -26.53 14.31
CA LYS A 128 -17.91 -25.84 15.31
C LYS A 128 -18.00 -24.36 14.97
N ALA A 129 -19.22 -23.85 14.78
CA ALA A 129 -19.46 -22.42 14.54
C ALA A 129 -19.60 -21.69 15.89
N HIS A 130 -18.91 -20.55 16.03
CA HIS A 130 -19.02 -19.70 17.23
C HIS A 130 -19.88 -18.47 16.97
N ARG A 131 -19.60 -17.73 15.91
CA ARG A 131 -20.27 -16.47 15.60
C ARG A 131 -20.57 -16.43 14.11
N ILE A 132 -21.73 -15.89 13.76
CA ILE A 132 -22.13 -15.68 12.38
C ILE A 132 -22.49 -14.22 12.20
N VAL A 133 -21.84 -13.56 11.24
CA VAL A 133 -21.98 -12.13 11.01
C VAL A 133 -22.23 -11.88 9.53
N ARG A 134 -23.27 -11.12 9.23
CA ARG A 134 -23.49 -10.54 7.92
C ARG A 134 -22.92 -9.14 7.87
N ARG A 135 -22.00 -8.89 6.94
CA ARG A 135 -21.54 -7.55 6.63
C ARG A 135 -22.33 -7.01 5.45
N SER A 136 -22.94 -5.84 5.63
CA SER A 136 -23.69 -5.17 4.57
C SER A 136 -23.29 -3.69 4.50
N LEU A 137 -23.39 -3.12 3.29
CA LEU A 137 -23.22 -1.69 3.12
C LEU A 137 -24.32 -0.95 3.91
N PRO A 138 -23.94 0.06 4.71
CA PRO A 138 -24.92 0.88 5.41
C PRO A 138 -25.75 1.65 4.40
N GLN A 139 -26.99 1.93 4.76
CA GLN A 139 -27.81 2.87 4.00
C GLN A 139 -27.41 4.30 4.35
N LEU A 140 -27.25 5.14 3.32
CA LEU A 140 -26.87 6.51 3.46
C LEU A 140 -28.06 7.36 3.98
N THR A 141 -28.28 7.31 5.29
CA THR A 141 -29.37 8.01 6.02
C THR A 141 -28.80 9.06 6.97
N ASP A 142 -29.64 10.00 7.43
CA ASP A 142 -29.21 11.00 8.42
C ASP A 142 -28.77 10.33 9.73
N ALA A 143 -29.40 9.21 10.13
CA ALA A 143 -28.97 8.45 11.30
C ALA A 143 -27.55 7.92 11.15
N PHE A 144 -27.24 7.32 10.00
CA PHE A 144 -25.88 6.84 9.70
C PHE A 144 -24.87 8.02 9.66
N ALA A 145 -25.23 9.14 9.03
CA ALA A 145 -24.37 10.31 9.00
C ALA A 145 -24.05 10.84 10.42
N GLN A 146 -25.05 10.86 11.32
CA GLN A 146 -24.87 11.25 12.71
C GLN A 146 -23.99 10.28 13.51
N GLU A 147 -24.11 8.99 13.27
CA GLU A 147 -23.21 7.98 13.84
C GLU A 147 -21.74 8.18 13.41
N GLN A 148 -21.54 8.69 12.18
CA GLN A 148 -20.22 9.04 11.67
C GLN A 148 -19.75 10.46 12.06
N GLY A 149 -20.53 11.17 12.92
CA GLY A 149 -20.17 12.50 13.44
C GLY A 149 -20.55 13.68 12.53
N PHE A 150 -21.39 13.45 11.53
CA PHE A 150 -21.90 14.49 10.63
C PHE A 150 -23.32 14.91 11.02
N GLU A 151 -23.72 16.12 10.65
CA GLU A 151 -25.03 16.67 10.98
C GLU A 151 -26.17 15.93 10.26
N ASP A 152 -25.98 15.66 8.96
CA ASP A 152 -26.91 14.96 8.07
C ASP A 152 -26.18 14.30 6.88
N VAL A 153 -26.93 13.58 6.05
CA VAL A 153 -26.41 12.94 4.82
C VAL A 153 -25.79 13.95 3.85
N SER A 154 -26.34 15.16 3.77
CA SER A 154 -25.83 16.19 2.85
C SER A 154 -24.46 16.68 3.28
N HIS A 155 -24.24 16.81 4.58
CA HIS A 155 -22.94 17.17 5.15
C HIS A 155 -21.92 16.04 4.94
N LEU A 156 -22.30 14.78 5.22
CA LEU A 156 -21.47 13.60 4.97
C LEU A 156 -21.07 13.52 3.49
N ARG A 157 -22.04 13.62 2.56
CA ARG A 157 -21.74 13.58 1.11
C ARG A 157 -20.75 14.68 0.70
N ARG A 158 -20.94 15.90 1.20
CA ARG A 158 -20.04 17.03 0.90
C ARG A 158 -18.63 16.73 1.39
N SER A 159 -18.48 16.23 2.59
CA SER A 159 -17.16 15.86 3.14
C SER A 159 -16.46 14.79 2.33
N ILE A 160 -17.20 13.73 1.91
CA ILE A 160 -16.65 12.68 1.04
C ILE A 160 -16.18 13.28 -0.29
N MET A 161 -16.99 14.14 -0.91
CA MET A 161 -16.65 14.78 -2.19
C MET A 161 -15.44 15.72 -2.04
N GLU A 162 -15.36 16.51 -0.97
CA GLU A 162 -14.21 17.38 -0.69
C GLU A 162 -12.91 16.56 -0.55
N GLN A 163 -12.96 15.45 0.16
CA GLN A 163 -11.81 14.52 0.27
C GLN A 163 -11.45 13.90 -1.08
N ALA A 164 -12.42 13.47 -1.87
CA ALA A 164 -12.18 12.90 -3.19
C ALA A 164 -11.56 13.94 -4.15
N ILE A 165 -12.02 15.20 -4.12
CA ILE A 165 -11.41 16.30 -4.88
C ILE A 165 -9.95 16.50 -4.47
N LEU A 166 -9.67 16.56 -3.16
CA LEU A 166 -8.30 16.72 -2.66
C LEU A 166 -7.39 15.57 -3.09
N GLN A 167 -7.87 14.34 -3.02
CA GLN A 167 -7.12 13.16 -3.49
C GLN A 167 -6.85 13.24 -5.00
N LYS A 168 -7.84 13.61 -5.80
CA LYS A 168 -7.70 13.75 -7.26
C LYS A 168 -6.75 14.89 -7.62
N GLN A 169 -6.81 16.02 -6.92
CA GLN A 169 -5.87 17.14 -7.07
C GLN A 169 -4.45 16.72 -6.75
N GLN A 170 -4.27 15.96 -5.66
CA GLN A 170 -2.94 15.45 -5.28
C GLN A 170 -2.40 14.46 -6.30
N ALA A 171 -3.23 13.55 -6.79
CA ALA A 171 -2.87 12.59 -7.83
C ALA A 171 -2.46 13.31 -9.13
N ALA A 172 -3.25 14.28 -9.59
CA ALA A 172 -2.94 15.10 -10.76
C ALA A 172 -1.63 15.88 -10.60
N SER A 173 -1.41 16.48 -9.41
CA SER A 173 -0.17 17.20 -9.09
C SER A 173 1.05 16.26 -9.09
N ASN A 174 0.89 15.06 -8.54
CA ASN A 174 1.96 14.07 -8.52
C ASN A 174 2.30 13.57 -9.93
N ALA A 175 1.28 13.22 -10.73
CA ALA A 175 1.45 12.77 -12.12
C ALA A 175 2.12 13.87 -12.98
N PHE A 176 1.67 15.11 -12.83
CA PHE A 176 2.27 16.26 -13.52
C PHE A 176 3.75 16.43 -13.14
N ALA A 177 4.06 16.43 -11.85
CA ALA A 177 5.44 16.57 -11.39
C ALA A 177 6.31 15.39 -11.85
N GLU A 178 5.80 14.18 -11.82
CA GLU A 178 6.52 12.99 -12.30
C GLU A 178 6.83 13.07 -13.79
N ALA A 179 5.86 13.45 -14.62
CA ALA A 179 6.05 13.63 -16.05
C ALA A 179 7.12 14.70 -16.37
N LEU A 180 7.20 15.76 -15.56
CA LEU A 180 8.27 16.77 -15.67
C LEU A 180 9.63 16.22 -15.27
N MET A 181 9.69 15.47 -14.17
CA MET A 181 10.95 14.86 -13.71
C MET A 181 11.48 13.85 -14.72
N GLN A 182 10.62 13.05 -15.34
CA GLN A 182 11.00 12.14 -16.41
C GLN A 182 11.62 12.90 -17.60
N GLN A 183 11.05 14.04 -18.00
CA GLN A 183 11.63 14.89 -19.06
C GLN A 183 13.00 15.46 -18.66
N VAL A 184 13.17 15.93 -17.44
CA VAL A 184 14.46 16.44 -16.93
C VAL A 184 15.50 15.34 -16.97
N VAL A 185 15.17 14.15 -16.44
CA VAL A 185 16.10 13.00 -16.40
C VAL A 185 16.44 12.49 -17.80
N ALA A 186 15.47 12.47 -18.72
CA ALA A 186 15.68 12.07 -20.11
C ALA A 186 16.58 13.04 -20.87
N GLY A 187 16.46 14.34 -20.59
CA GLY A 187 17.29 15.38 -21.20
C GLY A 187 18.70 15.52 -20.59
N MET A 188 19.02 14.74 -19.57
CA MET A 188 20.31 14.83 -18.84
C MET A 188 21.34 13.87 -19.44
N GLU A 189 22.55 14.40 -19.67
CA GLU A 189 23.72 13.61 -20.01
C GLU A 189 24.57 13.39 -18.76
N VAL A 190 24.75 12.12 -18.39
CA VAL A 190 25.60 11.74 -17.24
C VAL A 190 26.13 10.32 -17.41
N GLN A 191 27.37 10.09 -16.98
CA GLN A 191 27.90 8.76 -16.76
C GLN A 191 27.69 8.40 -15.29
N LEU A 192 26.77 7.48 -15.03
CA LEU A 192 26.50 7.03 -13.66
C LEU A 192 27.64 6.15 -13.16
N PRO A 193 28.27 6.51 -12.03
CA PRO A 193 29.19 5.59 -11.35
C PRO A 193 28.41 4.39 -10.79
N ASP A 194 28.92 3.17 -10.99
CA ASP A 194 28.29 1.96 -10.44
C ASP A 194 28.09 2.03 -8.93
N SER A 195 28.99 2.70 -8.20
CA SER A 195 28.85 2.90 -6.76
C SER A 195 27.60 3.67 -6.35
N MET A 196 27.12 4.61 -7.19
CA MET A 196 25.87 5.33 -6.91
C MET A 196 24.65 4.45 -7.13
N VAL A 197 24.66 3.65 -8.19
CA VAL A 197 23.58 2.69 -8.46
C VAL A 197 23.50 1.65 -7.33
N GLU A 198 24.64 1.11 -6.89
CA GLU A 198 24.70 0.15 -5.79
C GLU A 198 24.27 0.78 -4.44
N SER A 199 24.54 2.06 -4.21
CA SER A 199 24.05 2.76 -3.02
C SER A 199 22.51 2.88 -3.04
N GLN A 200 21.93 3.26 -4.16
CA GLN A 200 20.46 3.34 -4.32
C GLN A 200 19.81 1.96 -4.21
N LEU A 201 20.40 0.95 -4.85
CA LEU A 201 19.93 -0.42 -4.77
C LEU A 201 19.91 -0.95 -3.32
N THR A 202 20.97 -0.64 -2.56
CA THR A 202 21.04 -1.01 -1.14
C THR A 202 19.91 -0.32 -0.34
N GLY A 203 19.65 0.96 -0.61
CA GLY A 203 18.55 1.70 0.02
C GLY A 203 17.18 1.07 -0.27
N ILE A 204 16.90 0.79 -1.54
CA ILE A 204 15.64 0.15 -1.98
C ILE A 204 15.43 -1.21 -1.27
N LEU A 205 16.46 -2.03 -1.18
CA LEU A 205 16.37 -3.33 -0.52
C LEU A 205 16.18 -3.21 0.99
N GLN A 206 16.82 -2.21 1.63
CA GLN A 206 16.61 -1.92 3.05
C GLN A 206 15.18 -1.44 3.34
N GLU A 207 14.63 -0.58 2.48
CA GLU A 207 13.23 -0.12 2.61
C GLU A 207 12.24 -1.29 2.45
N LEU A 208 12.47 -2.18 1.48
CA LEU A 208 11.67 -3.38 1.31
C LEU A 208 11.75 -4.28 2.56
N GLN A 209 12.94 -4.51 3.09
CA GLN A 209 13.12 -5.31 4.30
C GLN A 209 12.36 -4.71 5.49
N GLN A 210 12.51 -3.40 5.73
CA GLN A 210 11.80 -2.71 6.82
C GLN A 210 10.28 -2.77 6.64
N HIS A 211 9.81 -2.64 5.41
CA HIS A 211 8.38 -2.76 5.10
C HIS A 211 7.84 -4.15 5.43
N LEU A 212 8.54 -5.21 5.02
CA LEU A 212 8.17 -6.59 5.32
C LEU A 212 8.19 -6.87 6.84
N GLU A 213 9.24 -6.41 7.54
CA GLU A 213 9.36 -6.55 8.99
C GLU A 213 8.20 -5.85 9.73
N SER A 214 7.75 -4.70 9.25
CA SER A 214 6.58 -3.99 9.81
C SER A 214 5.27 -4.75 9.66
N GLN A 215 5.20 -5.66 8.68
CA GLN A 215 4.05 -6.56 8.44
C GLN A 215 4.24 -7.94 9.10
N GLY A 216 5.31 -8.13 9.87
CA GLY A 216 5.62 -9.41 10.53
C GLY A 216 6.18 -10.49 9.59
N ALA A 217 6.60 -10.12 8.38
CA ALA A 217 7.23 -11.00 7.40
C ALA A 217 8.74 -10.77 7.31
N SER A 218 9.51 -11.78 6.92
CA SER A 218 10.92 -11.62 6.63
C SER A 218 11.19 -11.53 5.12
N LEU A 219 12.33 -10.93 4.75
CA LEU A 219 12.78 -10.91 3.36
C LEU A 219 13.00 -12.35 2.83
N SER A 220 13.42 -13.29 3.69
CA SER A 220 13.60 -14.70 3.33
C SER A 220 12.27 -15.35 2.96
N ASP A 221 11.21 -15.11 3.75
CA ASP A 221 9.87 -15.66 3.48
C ASP A 221 9.30 -15.09 2.18
N TYR A 222 9.51 -13.79 1.95
CA TYR A 222 9.13 -13.13 0.70
C TYR A 222 9.80 -13.77 -0.52
N LEU A 223 11.13 -13.97 -0.46
CA LEU A 223 11.89 -14.58 -1.56
C LEU A 223 11.43 -16.01 -1.82
N GLN A 224 11.19 -16.79 -0.76
CA GLN A 224 10.70 -18.16 -0.87
C GLN A 224 9.29 -18.21 -1.48
N ALA A 225 8.39 -17.36 -1.04
CA ALA A 225 7.02 -17.31 -1.55
C ALA A 225 6.94 -16.87 -3.02
N ALA A 226 7.88 -16.00 -3.46
CA ALA A 226 7.97 -15.49 -4.82
C ALA A 226 8.84 -16.38 -5.75
N ASP A 227 9.46 -17.44 -5.24
CA ASP A 227 10.44 -18.28 -5.96
C ASP A 227 11.59 -17.46 -6.58
N LEU A 228 12.08 -16.47 -5.82
CA LEU A 228 13.15 -15.56 -6.23
C LEU A 228 14.41 -15.76 -5.41
N THR A 229 15.56 -15.56 -6.04
CA THR A 229 16.84 -15.42 -5.34
C THR A 229 17.08 -13.95 -4.98
N MET A 230 18.03 -13.69 -4.09
CA MET A 230 18.48 -12.32 -3.79
C MET A 230 19.08 -11.64 -5.04
N GLU A 231 19.69 -12.39 -5.95
CA GLU A 231 20.24 -11.87 -7.19
C GLU A 231 19.12 -11.43 -8.14
N ASP A 232 18.07 -12.23 -8.29
CA ASP A 232 16.89 -11.87 -9.09
C ASP A 232 16.22 -10.60 -8.54
N LEU A 233 16.07 -10.49 -7.21
CA LEU A 233 15.52 -9.31 -6.58
C LEU A 233 16.38 -8.05 -6.83
N ARG A 234 17.70 -8.20 -6.77
CA ARG A 234 18.63 -7.09 -7.07
C ARG A 234 18.55 -6.68 -8.54
N ASP A 235 18.45 -7.63 -9.45
CA ASP A 235 18.33 -7.37 -10.89
C ASP A 235 17.00 -6.66 -11.20
N HIS A 236 15.90 -7.11 -10.62
CA HIS A 236 14.59 -6.42 -10.75
C HIS A 236 14.60 -5.00 -10.19
N ALA A 237 15.30 -4.77 -9.08
CA ALA A 237 15.38 -3.45 -8.45
C ALA A 237 16.40 -2.51 -9.13
N ARG A 238 17.28 -3.03 -10.01
CA ARG A 238 18.39 -2.27 -10.61
C ARG A 238 17.92 -1.11 -11.49
N GLU A 239 16.86 -1.31 -12.26
CA GLU A 239 16.29 -0.26 -13.10
C GLU A 239 15.78 0.91 -12.26
N ASN A 240 15.10 0.61 -11.15
CA ASN A 240 14.63 1.61 -10.20
C ASN A 240 15.80 2.34 -9.52
N ALA A 241 16.87 1.61 -9.17
CA ALA A 241 18.07 2.19 -8.59
C ALA A 241 18.78 3.15 -9.57
N VAL A 242 18.85 2.79 -10.84
CA VAL A 242 19.38 3.66 -11.91
C VAL A 242 18.53 4.92 -12.05
N ALA A 243 17.21 4.77 -12.08
CA ALA A 243 16.28 5.91 -12.17
C ALA A 243 16.39 6.84 -10.96
N ALA A 244 16.47 6.30 -9.74
CA ALA A 244 16.65 7.05 -8.50
C ALA A 244 18.00 7.80 -8.49
N ALA A 245 19.10 7.15 -8.89
CA ALA A 245 20.41 7.78 -8.99
C ALA A 245 20.42 8.94 -9.99
N ARG A 246 19.79 8.75 -11.15
CA ARG A 246 19.67 9.82 -12.15
C ARG A 246 18.84 10.99 -11.63
N TYR A 247 17.72 10.72 -10.98
CA TYR A 247 16.87 11.74 -10.37
C TYR A 247 17.63 12.54 -9.31
N GLU A 248 18.32 11.87 -8.39
CA GLU A 248 19.12 12.54 -7.34
C GLU A 248 20.20 13.46 -7.93
N LEU A 249 20.89 12.99 -8.97
CA LEU A 249 21.91 13.79 -9.66
C LEU A 249 21.30 15.00 -10.38
N ALA A 250 20.17 14.82 -11.06
CA ALA A 250 19.49 15.92 -11.74
C ALA A 250 19.06 17.00 -10.73
N MET A 251 18.42 16.61 -9.63
CA MET A 251 17.98 17.55 -8.60
C MET A 251 19.16 18.22 -7.88
N THR A 252 20.23 17.48 -7.62
CA THR A 252 21.46 18.04 -7.03
C THR A 252 22.09 19.10 -7.93
N GLU A 253 22.16 18.83 -9.23
CA GLU A 253 22.73 19.78 -10.20
C GLU A 253 21.83 21.01 -10.39
N ILE A 254 20.50 20.84 -10.45
CA ILE A 254 19.55 21.96 -10.45
C ILE A 254 19.73 22.81 -9.19
N ALA A 255 19.80 22.17 -8.02
CA ALA A 255 20.02 22.89 -6.77
C ALA A 255 21.32 23.69 -6.76
N ARG A 256 22.38 23.17 -7.41
CA ARG A 256 23.65 23.85 -7.56
C ARG A 256 23.55 25.06 -8.51
N GLN A 257 22.89 24.89 -9.67
CA GLN A 257 22.74 25.96 -10.66
C GLN A 257 21.87 27.09 -10.17
N GLU A 258 20.80 26.77 -9.42
CA GLU A 258 19.86 27.73 -8.84
C GLU A 258 20.37 28.34 -7.51
N GLY A 259 21.51 27.91 -7.00
CA GLY A 259 22.04 28.38 -5.72
C GLY A 259 21.15 28.05 -4.52
N ILE A 260 20.42 26.95 -4.58
CA ILE A 260 19.46 26.55 -3.53
C ILE A 260 20.21 26.21 -2.24
N THR A 261 19.79 26.86 -1.17
CA THR A 261 20.26 26.60 0.20
C THR A 261 19.06 26.25 1.09
N VAL A 262 19.34 25.56 2.18
CA VAL A 262 18.37 25.26 3.24
C VAL A 262 18.84 25.97 4.50
N THR A 263 18.01 26.83 5.06
CA THR A 263 18.30 27.54 6.29
C THR A 263 18.07 26.67 7.52
N GLU A 264 18.65 27.06 8.66
CA GLU A 264 18.42 26.35 9.92
C GLU A 264 16.94 26.42 10.35
N GLU A 265 16.27 27.53 10.06
CA GLU A 265 14.84 27.72 10.36
C GLU A 265 13.96 26.73 9.59
N GLU A 266 14.21 26.55 8.30
CA GLU A 266 13.50 25.57 7.44
C GLU A 266 13.75 24.13 7.91
N LEU A 267 14.98 23.84 8.33
CA LEU A 267 15.34 22.52 8.85
C LEU A 267 14.59 22.23 10.16
N GLU A 268 14.57 23.20 11.09
CA GLU A 268 13.86 23.08 12.36
C GLU A 268 12.33 22.98 12.18
N GLU A 269 11.78 23.74 11.25
CA GLU A 269 10.36 23.68 10.95
C GLU A 269 9.99 22.30 10.39
N ARG A 270 10.78 21.76 9.48
CA ARG A 270 10.55 20.43 8.92
C ARG A 270 10.63 19.33 9.98
N TYR A 271 11.58 19.41 10.91
CA TYR A 271 11.64 18.50 12.05
C TYR A 271 10.38 18.57 12.92
N ARG A 272 9.83 19.77 13.18
CA ARG A 272 8.60 19.94 13.96
C ARG A 272 7.39 19.33 13.25
N GLU A 273 7.25 19.57 11.94
CA GLU A 273 6.17 18.99 11.12
C GLU A 273 6.21 17.46 11.15
N MET A 274 7.40 16.88 10.89
CA MET A 274 7.57 15.43 10.89
C MET A 274 7.34 14.83 12.29
N ALA A 275 7.85 15.48 13.33
CA ALA A 275 7.65 15.02 14.71
C ALA A 275 6.15 14.99 15.09
N ALA A 276 5.39 16.01 14.69
CA ALA A 276 3.95 16.05 14.90
C ALA A 276 3.21 14.95 14.10
N LEU A 277 3.63 14.70 12.85
CA LEU A 277 3.03 13.68 11.98
C LEU A 277 3.24 12.25 12.52
N TYR A 278 4.44 11.97 13.04
CA TYR A 278 4.79 10.62 13.53
C TYR A 278 4.57 10.44 15.05
N GLY A 279 4.03 11.44 15.75
CA GLY A 279 3.82 11.38 17.19
C GLY A 279 5.12 11.27 17.99
N MET A 280 6.23 11.80 17.45
CA MET A 280 7.56 11.74 18.02
C MET A 280 7.99 13.10 18.57
N THR A 281 9.03 13.12 19.40
CA THR A 281 9.71 14.36 19.76
C THR A 281 10.81 14.70 18.73
N VAL A 282 11.11 15.98 18.55
CA VAL A 282 12.18 16.42 17.63
C VAL A 282 13.53 15.76 17.93
N PRO A 283 13.99 15.60 19.21
CA PRO A 283 15.21 14.88 19.51
C PRO A 283 15.22 13.42 19.03
N GLN A 284 14.12 12.68 19.24
CA GLN A 284 13.99 11.29 18.77
C GLN A 284 14.06 11.21 17.25
N LEU A 285 13.39 12.13 16.56
CA LEU A 285 13.41 12.17 15.10
C LEU A 285 14.80 12.50 14.56
N ARG A 286 15.58 13.36 15.21
CA ARG A 286 16.95 13.68 14.84
C ARG A 286 17.93 12.51 14.95
N GLU A 287 17.67 11.57 15.87
CA GLU A 287 18.44 10.33 15.97
C GLU A 287 18.17 9.40 14.77
N GLN A 288 16.92 9.35 14.30
CA GLN A 288 16.52 8.52 13.16
C GLN A 288 16.86 9.17 11.81
N VAL A 289 16.68 10.49 11.70
CA VAL A 289 16.93 11.27 10.49
C VAL A 289 17.98 12.35 10.81
N PRO A 290 19.27 12.08 10.52
CA PRO A 290 20.34 13.05 10.78
C PRO A 290 20.12 14.37 10.03
N PRO A 291 20.52 15.53 10.62
CA PRO A 291 20.33 16.84 10.00
C PRO A 291 20.88 16.98 8.59
N ALA A 292 22.03 16.37 8.33
CA ALA A 292 22.64 16.40 6.99
C ALA A 292 21.78 15.69 5.93
N ARG A 293 21.09 14.59 6.30
CA ARG A 293 20.16 13.89 5.40
C ARG A 293 18.94 14.74 5.13
N LEU A 294 18.28 15.23 6.17
CA LEU A 294 17.09 16.06 6.01
C LEU A 294 17.38 17.35 5.23
N GLN A 295 18.53 17.98 5.47
CA GLN A 295 18.98 19.15 4.70
C GLN A 295 19.17 18.83 3.22
N HIS A 296 19.73 17.66 2.90
CA HIS A 296 19.88 17.18 1.52
C HIS A 296 18.51 16.97 0.88
N ASP A 297 17.60 16.24 1.54
CA ASP A 297 16.26 15.95 1.04
C ASP A 297 15.44 17.22 0.79
N LEU A 298 15.50 18.19 1.71
CA LEU A 298 14.88 19.51 1.54
C LEU A 298 15.46 20.27 0.34
N LYS A 299 16.76 20.16 0.13
CA LYS A 299 17.43 20.81 -1.01
C LYS A 299 16.95 20.21 -2.34
N LEU A 300 16.81 18.89 -2.43
CA LEU A 300 16.27 18.21 -3.61
C LEU A 300 14.79 18.57 -3.82
N ALA A 301 14.00 18.64 -2.76
CA ALA A 301 12.59 19.03 -2.82
C ALA A 301 12.43 20.47 -3.36
N LYS A 302 13.27 21.41 -2.92
CA LYS A 302 13.29 22.78 -3.46
C LYS A 302 13.70 22.82 -4.94
N ALA A 303 14.65 21.99 -5.36
CA ALA A 303 15.05 21.89 -6.76
C ALA A 303 13.90 21.35 -7.63
N ARG A 304 13.18 20.34 -7.15
CA ARG A 304 11.97 19.83 -7.79
C ARG A 304 10.90 20.92 -7.92
N ALA A 305 10.69 21.73 -6.88
CA ALA A 305 9.74 22.83 -6.91
C ALA A 305 10.08 23.86 -8.01
N VAL A 306 11.34 24.23 -8.21
CA VAL A 306 11.76 25.11 -9.32
C VAL A 306 11.33 24.59 -10.69
N VAL A 307 11.42 23.28 -10.92
CA VAL A 307 10.99 22.67 -12.19
C VAL A 307 9.47 22.74 -12.32
N VAL A 308 8.76 22.34 -11.27
CA VAL A 308 7.28 22.27 -11.27
C VAL A 308 6.65 23.66 -11.38
N ASP A 309 7.16 24.65 -10.60
CA ASP A 309 6.59 26.00 -10.57
C ASP A 309 6.84 26.78 -11.87
N SER A 310 7.89 26.44 -12.61
CA SER A 310 8.18 27.05 -13.91
C SER A 310 7.45 26.39 -15.07
N ALA A 311 6.78 25.26 -14.85
CA ALA A 311 6.21 24.43 -15.90
C ALA A 311 4.84 24.92 -16.40
N LEU A 312 4.51 24.54 -17.61
CA LEU A 312 3.23 24.84 -18.28
C LEU A 312 2.32 23.61 -18.26
N ARG A 313 1.10 23.79 -17.77
CA ARG A 313 0.04 22.79 -17.82
C ARG A 313 -0.57 22.76 -19.22
N LYS A 314 -0.68 21.58 -19.80
CA LYS A 314 -1.31 21.33 -21.12
C LYS A 314 -2.61 20.58 -20.97
#